data_f71bf5703d48876f2de89b9f8d17e1bd
#
_entry.id   f71bf5703d48876f2de89b9f8d17e1bd
#
_cell.length_a   1.000
_cell.length_b   1.000
_cell.length_c   1.000
_cell.angle_alpha   90.00
_cell.angle_beta   90.00
_cell.angle_gamma   90.00
#
_symmetry.space_group_name_H-M   'P 1'
#
loop_
_entity.id
_entity.type
_entity.pdbx_description
1 polymer ?
#
loop_
_entity_poly.entity_id
_entity_poly.type
_entity_poly.pdbx_seq_one_letter_code
_entity_poly.pdbx_strand_id
1 'polypeptide(L)'
;MDILIGTRNAYKKGEMIWFLGDNPKIKIHFLDEFNLNIKVEEDKESLIKNAEKKAKEISKHTDFYVLTSDGGVDIPGLGERWNLLKNQRTVGENNSDLVKANNLLSLMKDLKGEERKVSYHLALALAKNGRLIWSKGDVIDKGYITEQLIDENIPKYFWMGQIWYYPEFKKISTRLNKKEQGKVRKQGKWLRESLVKQLKKFI
;
A
#
# COMPACT_ATOMS: atom_id res chain seq x y z
N MET A 1 13.05 15.53 13.92
CA MET A 1 13.10 15.32 12.46
C MET A 1 11.68 15.44 11.91
N ASP A 2 11.45 16.29 10.91
CA ASP A 2 10.13 16.47 10.30
C ASP A 2 10.01 15.61 9.05
N ILE A 3 8.95 14.80 8.98
CA ILE A 3 8.67 13.91 7.86
C ILE A 3 7.28 14.22 7.30
N LEU A 4 7.22 14.58 6.02
CA LEU A 4 6.00 14.75 5.25
C LEU A 4 5.60 13.42 4.61
N ILE A 5 4.41 12.94 4.91
CA ILE A 5 3.81 11.78 4.24
C ILE A 5 3.22 12.23 2.91
N GLY A 6 3.84 11.77 1.80
CA GLY A 6 3.55 12.19 0.44
C GLY A 6 2.33 11.50 -0.20
N THR A 7 1.23 11.37 0.53
CA THR A 7 -0.05 10.84 0.02
C THR A 7 -1.25 11.51 0.67
N ARG A 8 -2.36 11.61 -0.08
CA ARG A 8 -3.68 12.01 0.45
C ARG A 8 -4.58 10.81 0.79
N ASN A 9 -4.23 9.62 0.35
CA ASN A 9 -5.01 8.42 0.64
C ASN A 9 -4.93 8.08 2.13
N ALA A 10 -6.07 8.08 2.83
CA ALA A 10 -6.15 7.86 4.27
C ALA A 10 -5.62 6.49 4.71
N TYR A 11 -5.85 5.43 3.90
CA TYR A 11 -5.32 4.10 4.18
C TYR A 11 -3.77 4.11 4.13
N LYS A 12 -3.19 4.69 3.05
CA LYS A 12 -1.73 4.82 2.92
C LYS A 12 -1.12 5.70 4.02
N LYS A 13 -1.82 6.76 4.48
CA LYS A 13 -1.37 7.56 5.64
C LYS A 13 -1.20 6.70 6.89
N GLY A 14 -2.23 5.92 7.24
CA GLY A 14 -2.20 5.01 8.40
C GLY A 14 -1.11 3.94 8.29
N GLU A 15 -0.92 3.39 7.10
CA GLU A 15 0.13 2.43 6.81
C GLU A 15 1.54 3.04 7.01
N MET A 16 1.81 4.22 6.47
CA MET A 16 3.10 4.90 6.63
C MET A 16 3.40 5.33 8.07
N ILE A 17 2.38 5.75 8.83
CA ILE A 17 2.51 6.00 10.28
C ILE A 17 2.98 4.71 10.99
N TRP A 18 2.40 3.56 10.66
CA TRP A 18 2.84 2.29 11.23
C TRP A 18 4.31 1.96 10.88
N PHE A 19 4.74 2.23 9.64
CA PHE A 19 6.15 2.03 9.24
C PHE A 19 7.11 2.95 9.97
N LEU A 20 6.75 4.21 10.23
CA LEU A 20 7.57 5.15 10.99
C LEU A 20 7.71 4.73 12.46
N GLY A 21 6.68 4.10 13.02
CA GLY A 21 6.62 3.73 14.42
C GLY A 21 6.37 4.91 15.34
N ASP A 22 6.30 4.62 16.63
CA ASP A 22 6.13 5.62 17.67
C ASP A 22 7.52 6.10 18.14
N ASN A 23 8.00 7.17 17.49
CA ASN A 23 9.30 7.76 17.81
C ASN A 23 9.11 9.26 18.10
N PRO A 24 9.32 9.73 19.36
CA PRO A 24 9.08 11.12 19.75
C PRO A 24 10.00 12.13 19.05
N LYS A 25 11.09 11.68 18.44
CA LYS A 25 11.99 12.54 17.65
C LYS A 25 11.50 12.77 16.22
N ILE A 26 10.42 12.10 15.80
CA ILE A 26 9.84 12.24 14.46
C ILE A 26 8.51 13.00 14.58
N LYS A 27 8.44 14.16 13.94
CA LYS A 27 7.20 14.91 13.76
C LYS A 27 6.65 14.58 12.36
N ILE A 28 5.43 14.05 12.31
CA ILE A 28 4.75 13.65 11.07
C ILE A 28 3.89 14.81 10.58
N HIS A 29 3.97 15.08 9.28
CA HIS A 29 3.17 16.06 8.58
C HIS A 29 2.44 15.41 7.41
N PHE A 30 1.36 16.03 6.94
CA PHE A 30 0.56 15.57 5.81
C PHE A 30 0.44 16.65 4.73
N LEU A 31 0.30 16.24 3.47
CA LEU A 31 0.18 17.15 2.33
C LEU A 31 -0.96 18.18 2.49
N ASP A 32 -2.04 17.78 3.17
CA ASP A 32 -3.21 18.65 3.35
C ASP A 32 -2.92 19.87 4.25
N GLU A 33 -1.87 19.81 5.08
CA GLU A 33 -1.45 20.91 5.96
C GLU A 33 -0.77 22.08 5.20
N PHE A 34 -0.29 21.82 3.97
CA PHE A 34 0.59 22.75 3.26
C PHE A 34 0.02 23.24 1.91
N ASN A 35 -1.24 22.93 1.59
CA ASN A 35 -1.85 23.25 0.28
C ASN A 35 -1.00 22.81 -0.95
N LEU A 36 -0.13 21.83 -0.77
CA LEU A 36 0.74 21.31 -1.83
C LEU A 36 -0.09 20.47 -2.80
N ASN A 37 -0.51 21.06 -3.92
CA ASN A 37 -1.27 20.35 -4.95
C ASN A 37 -0.33 19.75 -6.01
N ILE A 38 0.53 18.83 -5.59
CA ILE A 38 1.49 18.14 -6.45
C ILE A 38 0.89 16.81 -6.88
N LYS A 39 0.62 16.67 -8.19
CA LYS A 39 0.24 15.40 -8.81
C LYS A 39 1.45 14.81 -9.51
N VAL A 40 1.90 13.65 -9.06
CA VAL A 40 3.00 12.91 -9.68
C VAL A 40 2.45 11.69 -10.39
N GLU A 41 2.72 11.57 -11.68
CA GLU A 41 2.29 10.41 -12.47
C GLU A 41 3.08 9.15 -12.09
N GLU A 42 2.37 8.04 -11.95
CA GLU A 42 2.91 6.71 -11.69
C GLU A 42 3.11 5.98 -13.03
N ASP A 43 4.15 6.40 -13.76
CA ASP A 43 4.46 5.97 -15.13
C ASP A 43 5.69 5.05 -15.22
N LYS A 44 6.25 4.64 -14.06
CA LYS A 44 7.46 3.83 -14.03
C LYS A 44 7.16 2.33 -14.07
N GLU A 45 8.16 1.57 -14.45
CA GLU A 45 8.13 0.12 -14.65
C GLU A 45 8.10 -0.70 -13.34
N SER A 46 8.18 -0.04 -12.18
CA SER A 46 8.11 -0.72 -10.89
C SER A 46 7.55 0.16 -9.78
N LEU A 47 6.98 -0.48 -8.74
CA LEU A 47 6.49 0.20 -7.53
C LEU A 47 7.60 1.02 -6.87
N ILE A 48 8.83 0.48 -6.80
CA ILE A 48 9.98 1.22 -6.21
C ILE A 48 10.24 2.49 -7.00
N LYS A 49 10.29 2.42 -8.33
CA LYS A 49 10.55 3.59 -9.18
C LYS A 49 9.44 4.64 -9.11
N ASN A 50 8.19 4.21 -9.00
CA ASN A 50 7.06 5.12 -8.76
C ASN A 50 7.17 5.81 -7.39
N ALA A 51 7.47 5.06 -6.32
CA ALA A 51 7.67 5.63 -4.99
C ALA A 51 8.84 6.62 -4.98
N GLU A 52 9.98 6.28 -5.58
CA GLU A 52 11.17 7.15 -5.71
C GLU A 52 10.84 8.45 -6.47
N LYS A 53 10.13 8.35 -7.60
CA LYS A 53 9.70 9.52 -8.39
C LYS A 53 8.84 10.43 -7.52
N LYS A 54 7.83 9.89 -6.84
CA LYS A 54 6.95 10.68 -5.95
C LYS A 54 7.74 11.36 -4.84
N ALA A 55 8.61 10.63 -4.14
CA ALA A 55 9.40 11.20 -3.05
C ALA A 55 10.29 12.35 -3.51
N LYS A 56 11.01 12.15 -4.62
CA LYS A 56 11.89 13.18 -5.18
C LYS A 56 11.12 14.43 -5.62
N GLU A 57 10.02 14.24 -6.37
CA GLU A 57 9.24 15.38 -6.87
C GLU A 57 8.63 16.20 -5.73
N ILE A 58 7.98 15.55 -4.76
CA ILE A 58 7.36 16.25 -3.63
C ILE A 58 8.42 16.96 -2.78
N SER A 59 9.59 16.33 -2.55
CA SER A 59 10.65 16.89 -1.72
C SER A 59 11.36 18.12 -2.29
N LYS A 60 11.10 18.49 -3.55
CA LYS A 60 11.55 19.77 -4.14
C LYS A 60 10.77 20.97 -3.62
N HIS A 61 9.59 20.75 -3.04
CA HIS A 61 8.64 21.77 -2.62
C HIS A 61 8.52 21.93 -1.10
N THR A 62 9.42 21.34 -0.34
CA THR A 62 9.43 21.38 1.13
C THR A 62 10.83 21.13 1.68
N ASP A 63 11.11 21.69 2.86
CA ASP A 63 12.34 21.41 3.61
C ASP A 63 12.26 20.14 4.47
N PHE A 64 11.14 19.44 4.45
CA PHE A 64 10.95 18.20 5.19
C PHE A 64 11.57 16.99 4.46
N TYR A 65 11.85 15.93 5.21
CA TYR A 65 12.00 14.61 4.60
C TYR A 65 10.65 14.15 4.07
N VAL A 66 10.61 13.61 2.87
CA VAL A 66 9.35 13.15 2.25
C VAL A 66 9.36 11.63 2.15
N LEU A 67 8.42 11.01 2.85
CA LEU A 67 8.17 9.57 2.75
C LEU A 67 6.96 9.33 1.83
N THR A 68 7.16 8.51 0.81
CA THR A 68 6.10 8.08 -0.12
C THR A 68 6.01 6.57 -0.18
N SER A 69 4.90 6.08 -0.69
CA SER A 69 4.73 4.66 -1.02
C SER A 69 4.12 4.50 -2.41
N ASP A 70 4.39 3.34 -2.99
CA ASP A 70 3.59 2.77 -4.05
C ASP A 70 3.30 1.30 -3.76
N GLY A 71 2.11 0.82 -4.11
CA GLY A 71 1.70 -0.52 -3.76
C GLY A 71 0.76 -1.13 -4.79
N GLY A 72 0.87 -2.44 -4.93
CA GLY A 72 0.03 -3.21 -5.83
C GLY A 72 -0.16 -4.63 -5.35
N VAL A 73 -1.23 -5.24 -5.79
CA VAL A 73 -1.55 -6.64 -5.50
C VAL A 73 -1.14 -7.49 -6.67
N ASP A 74 -0.40 -8.55 -6.41
CA ASP A 74 -0.07 -9.59 -7.38
C ASP A 74 -1.06 -10.75 -7.25
N ILE A 75 -1.57 -11.24 -8.40
CA ILE A 75 -2.50 -12.37 -8.51
C ILE A 75 -1.99 -13.31 -9.61
N PRO A 76 -1.05 -14.21 -9.28
CA PRO A 76 -0.39 -15.07 -10.29
C PRO A 76 -1.38 -15.89 -11.12
N GLY A 77 -2.49 -16.35 -10.52
CA GLY A 77 -3.51 -17.13 -11.25
C GLY A 77 -4.22 -16.38 -12.38
N LEU A 78 -4.14 -15.06 -12.43
CA LEU A 78 -4.67 -14.27 -13.54
C LEU A 78 -3.67 -14.11 -14.70
N GLY A 79 -2.38 -14.36 -14.49
CA GLY A 79 -1.35 -14.19 -15.52
C GLY A 79 -1.38 -12.78 -16.14
N GLU A 80 -1.33 -12.71 -17.47
CA GLU A 80 -1.31 -11.45 -18.23
C GLU A 80 -2.60 -10.61 -18.10
N ARG A 81 -3.70 -11.20 -17.61
CA ARG A 81 -4.97 -10.48 -17.36
C ARG A 81 -4.87 -9.52 -16.15
N TRP A 82 -3.76 -9.58 -15.39
CA TRP A 82 -3.56 -8.78 -14.21
C TRP A 82 -2.20 -8.06 -14.24
N ASN A 83 -2.19 -6.79 -13.90
CA ASN A 83 -0.97 -6.00 -13.83
C ASN A 83 -0.82 -5.38 -12.44
N LEU A 84 0.23 -5.79 -11.73
CA LEU A 84 0.58 -5.30 -10.40
C LEU A 84 0.61 -3.76 -10.30
N LEU A 85 1.07 -3.08 -11.35
CA LEU A 85 1.20 -1.62 -11.37
C LEU A 85 -0.11 -0.91 -11.74
N LYS A 86 -1.12 -1.65 -12.22
CA LYS A 86 -2.36 -1.10 -12.77
C LYS A 86 -3.62 -1.75 -12.17
N ASN A 87 -3.54 -2.26 -10.95
CA ASN A 87 -4.63 -3.01 -10.31
C ASN A 87 -5.98 -2.28 -10.40
N GLN A 88 -6.01 -1.00 -10.03
CA GLN A 88 -7.23 -0.19 -10.06
C GLN A 88 -7.78 0.01 -11.47
N ARG A 89 -6.89 0.20 -12.46
CA ARG A 89 -7.29 0.37 -13.86
C ARG A 89 -7.88 -0.91 -14.42
N THR A 90 -7.34 -2.07 -14.04
CA THR A 90 -7.85 -3.38 -14.49
C THR A 90 -9.30 -3.64 -14.03
N VAL A 91 -9.66 -3.18 -12.83
CA VAL A 91 -11.03 -3.36 -12.29
C VAL A 91 -11.92 -2.12 -12.47
N GLY A 92 -11.42 -1.09 -13.14
CA GLY A 92 -12.12 0.18 -13.36
C GLY A 92 -11.83 1.22 -12.29
N GLU A 93 -10.83 2.06 -12.55
CA GLU A 93 -10.27 3.04 -11.59
C GLU A 93 -11.36 3.95 -10.97
N ASN A 94 -12.34 4.37 -11.77
CA ASN A 94 -13.40 5.28 -11.34
C ASN A 94 -14.64 4.57 -10.77
N ASN A 95 -14.64 3.24 -10.72
CA ASN A 95 -15.74 2.47 -10.17
C ASN A 95 -15.80 2.58 -8.64
N SER A 96 -16.98 2.31 -8.07
CA SER A 96 -17.11 2.15 -6.62
C SER A 96 -16.33 0.93 -6.14
N ASP A 97 -15.98 0.91 -4.87
CA ASP A 97 -15.23 -0.20 -4.25
C ASP A 97 -15.95 -1.53 -4.39
N LEU A 98 -17.29 -1.54 -4.31
CA LEU A 98 -18.12 -2.73 -4.53
C LEU A 98 -18.02 -3.23 -5.97
N VAL A 99 -18.09 -2.34 -6.96
CA VAL A 99 -17.95 -2.70 -8.38
C VAL A 99 -16.56 -3.24 -8.68
N LYS A 100 -15.51 -2.64 -8.11
CA LYS A 100 -14.12 -3.14 -8.24
C LYS A 100 -13.97 -4.56 -7.69
N ALA A 101 -14.53 -4.83 -6.51
CA ALA A 101 -14.49 -6.16 -5.91
C ALA A 101 -15.21 -7.19 -6.80
N ASN A 102 -16.41 -6.87 -7.29
CA ASN A 102 -17.17 -7.75 -8.19
C ASN A 102 -16.47 -7.98 -9.53
N ASN A 103 -15.83 -6.94 -10.09
CA ASN A 103 -15.05 -7.07 -11.32
C ASN A 103 -13.87 -8.03 -11.14
N LEU A 104 -13.15 -7.94 -10.01
CA LEU A 104 -12.08 -8.89 -9.70
C LEU A 104 -12.62 -10.32 -9.53
N LEU A 105 -13.72 -10.51 -8.79
CA LEU A 105 -14.35 -11.81 -8.62
C LEU A 105 -14.76 -12.41 -9.98
N SER A 106 -15.28 -11.59 -10.89
CA SER A 106 -15.65 -12.00 -12.27
C SER A 106 -14.42 -12.42 -13.08
N LEU A 107 -13.30 -11.69 -12.98
CA LEU A 107 -12.04 -12.07 -13.63
C LEU A 107 -11.48 -13.41 -13.12
N MET A 108 -11.77 -13.74 -11.86
CA MET A 108 -11.30 -14.94 -11.17
C MET A 108 -12.33 -16.07 -11.10
N LYS A 109 -13.46 -15.98 -11.82
CA LYS A 109 -14.59 -16.92 -11.70
C LYS A 109 -14.22 -18.39 -11.91
N ASP A 110 -13.28 -18.66 -12.80
CA ASP A 110 -12.85 -20.01 -13.17
C ASP A 110 -11.65 -20.50 -12.30
N LEU A 111 -11.05 -19.63 -11.50
CA LEU A 111 -9.92 -19.96 -10.63
C LEU A 111 -10.39 -20.56 -9.31
N LYS A 112 -9.66 -21.56 -8.79
CA LYS A 112 -9.98 -22.30 -7.56
C LYS A 112 -8.74 -22.45 -6.66
N GLY A 113 -8.98 -22.58 -5.35
CA GLY A 113 -7.95 -22.94 -4.36
C GLY A 113 -6.68 -22.10 -4.49
N GLU A 114 -5.57 -22.74 -4.79
CA GLU A 114 -4.23 -22.11 -4.88
C GLU A 114 -4.12 -21.05 -5.98
N GLU A 115 -4.89 -21.13 -7.05
CA GLU A 115 -4.90 -20.13 -8.13
C GLU A 115 -5.46 -18.79 -7.65
N ARG A 116 -6.17 -18.77 -6.52
CA ARG A 116 -6.71 -17.55 -5.91
C ARG A 116 -5.77 -16.88 -4.92
N LYS A 117 -4.52 -17.36 -4.81
CA LYS A 117 -3.48 -16.70 -4.02
C LYS A 117 -3.22 -15.28 -4.47
N VAL A 118 -2.99 -14.42 -3.50
CA VAL A 118 -2.63 -13.01 -3.72
C VAL A 118 -1.52 -12.59 -2.77
N SER A 119 -0.74 -11.59 -3.21
CA SER A 119 0.22 -10.93 -2.34
C SER A 119 0.18 -9.40 -2.55
N TYR A 120 0.26 -8.64 -1.45
CA TYR A 120 0.39 -7.20 -1.50
C TYR A 120 1.85 -6.81 -1.43
N HIS A 121 2.28 -6.12 -2.45
CA HIS A 121 3.62 -5.58 -2.60
C HIS A 121 3.59 -4.08 -2.28
N LEU A 122 4.50 -3.64 -1.43
CA LEU A 122 4.65 -2.23 -1.07
C LEU A 122 6.09 -1.79 -1.27
N ALA A 123 6.26 -0.66 -1.90
CA ALA A 123 7.52 0.06 -1.98
C ALA A 123 7.42 1.36 -1.20
N LEU A 124 8.48 1.68 -0.45
CA LEU A 124 8.66 2.93 0.28
C LEU A 124 9.87 3.67 -0.27
N ALA A 125 9.79 5.01 -0.32
CA ALA A 125 10.91 5.85 -0.68
C ALA A 125 10.97 7.08 0.22
N LEU A 126 12.19 7.43 0.65
CA LEU A 126 12.51 8.62 1.44
C LEU A 126 13.40 9.55 0.60
N ALA A 127 13.02 10.81 0.49
CA ALA A 127 13.80 11.82 -0.21
C ALA A 127 13.83 13.14 0.57
N LYS A 128 14.79 13.99 0.25
CA LYS A 128 14.89 15.38 0.73
C LYS A 128 15.50 16.27 -0.35
N ASN A 129 14.97 17.47 -0.54
CA ASN A 129 15.49 18.46 -1.49
C ASN A 129 15.69 17.87 -2.91
N GLY A 130 14.73 17.09 -3.41
CA GLY A 130 14.78 16.43 -4.71
C GLY A 130 15.72 15.22 -4.81
N ARG A 131 16.45 14.86 -3.75
CA ARG A 131 17.42 13.76 -3.73
C ARG A 131 16.89 12.55 -2.99
N LEU A 132 16.99 11.38 -3.62
CA LEU A 132 16.64 10.11 -2.99
C LEU A 132 17.65 9.79 -1.88
N ILE A 133 17.15 9.41 -0.72
CA ILE A 133 17.94 9.01 0.45
C ILE A 133 17.90 7.49 0.64
N TRP A 134 16.73 6.90 0.42
CA TRP A 134 16.50 5.49 0.62
C TRP A 134 15.22 5.05 -0.09
N SER A 135 15.23 3.84 -0.60
CA SER A 135 14.02 3.16 -1.07
C SER A 135 14.15 1.65 -0.88
N LYS A 136 13.05 0.99 -0.59
CA LYS A 136 12.93 -0.48 -0.58
C LYS A 136 11.49 -0.88 -0.81
N GLY A 137 11.32 -2.12 -1.32
CA GLY A 137 10.02 -2.77 -1.47
C GLY A 137 10.07 -4.20 -0.97
N ASP A 138 8.91 -4.70 -0.56
CA ASP A 138 8.72 -6.08 -0.11
C ASP A 138 7.27 -6.52 -0.27
N VAL A 139 7.04 -7.83 -0.15
CA VAL A 139 5.71 -8.40 0.06
C VAL A 139 5.36 -8.24 1.53
N ILE A 140 4.31 -7.47 1.80
CA ILE A 140 3.93 -7.12 3.18
C ILE A 140 2.63 -7.76 3.64
N ASP A 141 1.92 -8.44 2.74
CA ASP A 141 0.71 -9.21 3.05
C ASP A 141 0.49 -10.32 2.03
N LYS A 142 -0.07 -11.46 2.47
CA LYS A 142 -0.43 -12.59 1.64
C LYS A 142 -1.77 -13.16 2.08
N GLY A 143 -2.57 -13.59 1.11
CA GLY A 143 -3.88 -14.17 1.36
C GLY A 143 -4.45 -14.84 0.13
N TYR A 144 -5.77 -14.96 0.11
CA TYR A 144 -6.55 -15.52 -1.00
C TYR A 144 -7.72 -14.60 -1.31
N ILE A 145 -8.13 -14.53 -2.56
CA ILE A 145 -9.41 -13.90 -2.93
C ILE A 145 -10.53 -14.94 -2.77
N THR A 146 -11.59 -14.58 -2.07
CA THR A 146 -12.81 -15.39 -1.92
C THR A 146 -13.47 -15.66 -3.26
N GLU A 147 -14.27 -16.73 -3.37
CA GLU A 147 -15.02 -17.02 -4.61
C GLU A 147 -16.20 -16.10 -4.81
N GLN A 148 -16.71 -15.51 -3.75
CA GLN A 148 -17.85 -14.59 -3.74
C GLN A 148 -17.65 -13.45 -2.75
N LEU A 149 -18.38 -12.39 -2.91
CA LEU A 149 -18.44 -11.30 -1.95
C LEU A 149 -19.03 -11.80 -0.62
N ILE A 150 -18.33 -11.54 0.48
CA ILE A 150 -18.77 -12.01 1.81
C ILE A 150 -19.70 -11.00 2.49
N ASP A 151 -19.50 -9.71 2.20
CA ASP A 151 -20.28 -8.62 2.77
C ASP A 151 -20.25 -7.45 1.80
N GLU A 152 -21.37 -6.74 1.61
CA GLU A 152 -21.44 -5.57 0.72
C GLU A 152 -20.91 -4.28 1.38
N ASN A 153 -20.76 -4.27 2.70
CA ASN A 153 -20.19 -3.15 3.45
C ASN A 153 -18.66 -3.11 3.32
N ILE A 154 -18.18 -2.64 2.18
CA ILE A 154 -16.74 -2.49 1.93
C ILE A 154 -16.25 -1.24 2.65
N PRO A 155 -15.23 -1.35 3.53
CA PRO A 155 -14.63 -0.19 4.17
C PRO A 155 -14.09 0.78 3.13
N LYS A 156 -14.40 2.05 3.31
CA LYS A 156 -13.89 3.11 2.46
C LYS A 156 -12.35 3.04 2.39
N TYR A 157 -11.80 3.06 1.18
CA TYR A 157 -10.36 3.04 0.85
C TYR A 157 -9.67 1.66 0.79
N PHE A 158 -10.37 0.54 1.07
CA PHE A 158 -9.79 -0.79 0.92
C PHE A 158 -10.78 -1.76 0.26
N TRP A 159 -11.00 -1.59 -1.02
CA TRP A 159 -11.99 -2.32 -1.81
C TRP A 159 -11.80 -3.84 -1.84
N MET A 160 -10.59 -4.36 -1.57
CA MET A 160 -10.35 -5.81 -1.47
C MET A 160 -10.67 -6.39 -0.09
N GLY A 161 -10.93 -5.58 0.93
CA GLY A 161 -11.05 -6.05 2.32
C GLY A 161 -12.15 -7.07 2.56
N GLN A 162 -13.22 -7.05 1.76
CA GLN A 162 -14.36 -7.99 1.84
C GLN A 162 -14.13 -9.29 1.06
N ILE A 163 -13.09 -9.37 0.27
CA ILE A 163 -12.74 -10.54 -0.54
C ILE A 163 -11.34 -11.06 -0.28
N TRP A 164 -10.54 -10.37 0.55
CA TRP A 164 -9.20 -10.80 0.97
C TRP A 164 -9.30 -11.72 2.18
N TYR A 165 -9.04 -12.99 2.00
CA TYR A 165 -9.21 -14.04 3.00
C TYR A 165 -7.89 -14.58 3.53
N TYR A 166 -7.85 -14.82 4.84
CA TYR A 166 -6.72 -15.43 5.54
C TYR A 166 -7.11 -16.82 6.06
N PRO A 167 -6.60 -17.90 5.46
CA PRO A 167 -6.90 -19.26 5.90
C PRO A 167 -6.54 -19.53 7.35
N GLU A 168 -5.43 -18.98 7.84
CA GLU A 168 -4.96 -19.17 9.23
C GLU A 168 -5.95 -18.65 10.28
N PHE A 169 -6.75 -17.64 9.94
CA PHE A 169 -7.78 -17.07 10.83
C PHE A 169 -9.19 -17.49 10.43
N LYS A 170 -9.36 -18.13 9.26
CA LYS A 170 -10.67 -18.43 8.66
C LYS A 170 -11.56 -17.18 8.51
N LYS A 171 -10.96 -16.03 8.19
CA LYS A 171 -11.62 -14.71 8.13
C LYS A 171 -11.18 -13.91 6.93
N ILE A 172 -12.06 -13.01 6.49
CA ILE A 172 -11.69 -11.92 5.59
C ILE A 172 -11.01 -10.79 6.35
N SER A 173 -10.24 -9.96 5.63
CA SER A 173 -9.43 -8.88 6.19
C SER A 173 -10.21 -7.94 7.11
N THR A 174 -11.44 -7.57 6.74
CA THR A 174 -12.29 -6.67 7.52
C THR A 174 -12.82 -7.26 8.83
N ARG A 175 -12.76 -8.58 9.00
CA ARG A 175 -13.20 -9.29 10.22
C ARG A 175 -12.06 -9.70 11.15
N LEU A 176 -10.83 -9.28 10.86
CA LEU A 176 -9.68 -9.52 11.74
C LEU A 176 -9.77 -8.63 12.99
N ASN A 177 -9.56 -9.22 14.16
CA ASN A 177 -9.38 -8.47 15.39
C ASN A 177 -7.95 -7.85 15.47
N LYS A 178 -7.71 -6.95 16.45
CA LYS A 178 -6.42 -6.24 16.61
C LYS A 178 -5.22 -7.19 16.74
N LYS A 179 -5.37 -8.34 17.39
CA LYS A 179 -4.29 -9.32 17.56
C LYS A 179 -3.97 -10.01 16.23
N GLU A 180 -4.99 -10.38 15.46
CA GLU A 180 -4.85 -10.99 14.14
C GLU A 180 -4.25 -10.00 13.14
N GLN A 181 -4.73 -8.75 13.11
CA GLN A 181 -4.13 -7.68 12.32
C GLN A 181 -2.65 -7.46 12.66
N GLY A 182 -2.30 -7.54 13.95
CA GLY A 182 -0.91 -7.46 14.40
C GLY A 182 -0.04 -8.61 13.88
N LYS A 183 -0.61 -9.81 13.70
CA LYS A 183 0.11 -10.94 13.09
C LYS A 183 0.34 -10.71 11.59
N VAL A 184 -0.69 -10.28 10.86
CA VAL A 184 -0.55 -9.94 9.42
C VAL A 184 0.53 -8.88 9.22
N ARG A 185 0.50 -7.80 9.99
CA ARG A 185 1.50 -6.71 9.91
C ARG A 185 2.95 -7.17 10.14
N LYS A 186 3.18 -8.31 10.80
CA LYS A 186 4.54 -8.86 10.96
C LYS A 186 5.19 -9.23 9.64
N GLN A 187 4.43 -9.49 8.59
CA GLN A 187 4.98 -9.74 7.25
C GLN A 187 5.76 -8.53 6.72
N GLY A 188 5.32 -7.29 7.02
CA GLY A 188 6.03 -6.06 6.68
C GLY A 188 7.13 -5.63 7.64
N LYS A 189 7.45 -6.45 8.66
CA LYS A 189 8.41 -6.10 9.73
C LYS A 189 9.78 -5.75 9.20
N TRP A 190 10.31 -6.52 8.27
CA TRP A 190 11.63 -6.28 7.68
C TRP A 190 11.72 -4.92 6.97
N LEU A 191 10.70 -4.56 6.18
CA LEU A 191 10.65 -3.28 5.49
C LEU A 191 10.61 -2.12 6.50
N ARG A 192 9.82 -2.27 7.57
CA ARG A 192 9.77 -1.32 8.69
C ARG A 192 11.13 -1.15 9.38
N GLU A 193 11.77 -2.24 9.74
CA GLU A 193 13.08 -2.23 10.38
C GLU A 193 14.14 -1.56 9.51
N SER A 194 14.09 -1.82 8.19
CA SER A 194 14.98 -1.19 7.23
C SER A 194 14.78 0.34 7.15
N LEU A 195 13.53 0.82 7.14
CA LEU A 195 13.22 2.25 7.19
C LEU A 195 13.70 2.87 8.51
N VAL A 196 13.36 2.27 9.65
CA VAL A 196 13.75 2.76 10.97
C VAL A 196 15.28 2.82 11.12
N LYS A 197 16.01 1.82 10.61
CA LYS A 197 17.49 1.84 10.58
C LYS A 197 18.02 3.01 9.77
N GLN A 198 17.39 3.33 8.64
CA GLN A 198 17.79 4.48 7.83
C GLN A 198 17.52 5.81 8.55
N LEU A 199 16.34 5.97 9.17
CA LEU A 199 15.96 7.18 9.88
C LEU A 199 16.87 7.47 11.07
N LYS A 200 17.34 6.45 11.79
CA LYS A 200 18.31 6.59 12.92
C LYS A 200 19.61 7.30 12.54
N LYS A 201 19.95 7.44 11.27
CA LYS A 201 21.13 8.19 10.82
C LYS A 201 20.93 9.70 10.87
N PHE A 202 19.69 10.17 11.07
CA PHE A 202 19.31 11.58 11.00
C PHE A 202 18.65 12.11 12.30
N ILE A 203 18.49 11.25 13.32
CA ILE A 203 17.86 11.55 14.62
C ILE A 203 18.78 11.21 15.84
#